data_c2d7865fce4ae6250edb300ac337c80b
#
_entry.id   c2d7865fce4ae6250edb300ac337c80b
#
_cell.length_a   1.000
_cell.length_b   1.000
_cell.length_c   1.000
_cell.angle_alpha   90.00
_cell.angle_beta   90.00
_cell.angle_gamma   90.00
#
_symmetry.space_group_name_H-M   'P 1'
#
loop_
_entity.id
_entity.type
_entity.pdbx_description
1 polymer ?
#
loop_
_entity_poly.entity_id
_entity_poly.type
_entity_poly.pdbx_seq_one_letter_code
_entity_poly.pdbx_strand_id
1 'polypeptide(L)'
;MTLSNTRQHAAYLAELGISPELIAARGFSAHFEPKTLVLVEKDNNNRELFLTPEATVAWRQLKSAAARDGESLFLVSAFRSIERQAEIIRQKLNKGILLHEILAVNAPPGFSEHHTGRAIDVSSPGVP
;
A
#
# COMPACT_ATOMS: atom_id res chain seq x y z
N MET A 1 15.87 4.23 7.53
CA MET A 1 16.07 3.54 6.24
C MET A 1 17.54 3.46 5.93
N THR A 2 18.00 2.32 5.43
CA THR A 2 19.39 2.13 5.08
C THR A 2 19.71 2.76 3.73
N LEU A 3 21.00 2.99 3.45
CA LEU A 3 21.47 3.48 2.16
C LEU A 3 21.09 2.49 1.03
N SER A 4 21.12 1.18 1.32
CA SER A 4 20.72 0.14 0.38
C SER A 4 19.26 0.29 -0.07
N ASN A 5 18.34 0.55 0.88
CA ASN A 5 16.92 0.76 0.56
C ASN A 5 16.73 2.02 -0.29
N THR A 6 17.48 3.09 -0.02
CA THR A 6 17.42 4.31 -0.81
C THR A 6 17.81 4.05 -2.26
N ARG A 7 18.85 3.23 -2.48
CA ARG A 7 19.29 2.86 -3.83
C ARG A 7 18.25 2.03 -4.56
N GLN A 8 17.60 1.07 -3.86
CA GLN A 8 16.54 0.26 -4.45
C GLN A 8 15.36 1.12 -4.88
N HIS A 9 14.97 2.10 -4.04
CA HIS A 9 13.87 3.00 -4.38
C HIS A 9 14.20 3.82 -5.63
N ALA A 10 15.40 4.36 -5.69
CA ALA A 10 15.85 5.13 -6.86
C ALA A 10 15.85 4.27 -8.12
N ALA A 11 16.26 3.00 -8.02
CA ALA A 11 16.28 2.08 -9.15
C ALA A 11 14.86 1.80 -9.67
N TYR A 12 13.90 1.58 -8.79
CA TYR A 12 12.51 1.39 -9.19
C TYR A 12 11.95 2.63 -9.90
N LEU A 13 12.21 3.81 -9.38
CA LEU A 13 11.72 5.05 -9.97
C LEU A 13 12.31 5.24 -11.37
N ALA A 14 13.60 5.01 -11.52
CA ALA A 14 14.29 5.13 -12.81
C ALA A 14 13.73 4.14 -13.84
N GLU A 15 13.54 2.89 -13.42
CA GLU A 15 12.99 1.84 -14.28
C GLU A 15 11.60 2.22 -14.80
N LEU A 16 10.77 2.82 -13.94
CA LEU A 16 9.39 3.13 -14.27
C LEU A 16 9.21 4.49 -14.95
N GLY A 17 10.30 5.23 -15.14
CA GLY A 17 10.25 6.54 -15.78
C GLY A 17 9.71 7.64 -14.89
N ILE A 18 9.80 7.48 -13.57
CA ILE A 18 9.31 8.46 -12.61
C ILE A 18 10.49 9.34 -12.17
N SER A 19 10.44 10.62 -12.52
CA SER A 19 11.53 11.55 -12.21
C SER A 19 11.38 12.16 -10.81
N PRO A 20 12.49 12.59 -10.18
CA PRO A 20 12.40 13.33 -8.93
C PRO A 20 11.56 14.60 -9.04
N GLU A 21 11.59 15.25 -10.22
CA GLU A 21 10.82 16.47 -10.48
C GLU A 21 9.32 16.18 -10.44
N LEU A 22 8.90 15.05 -11.01
CA LEU A 22 7.49 14.64 -10.99
C LEU A 22 7.02 14.40 -9.55
N ILE A 23 7.84 13.72 -8.74
CA ILE A 23 7.53 13.45 -7.34
C ILE A 23 7.36 14.76 -6.57
N ALA A 24 8.29 15.70 -6.74
CA ALA A 24 8.24 16.99 -6.09
C ALA A 24 7.02 17.80 -6.54
N ALA A 25 6.74 17.83 -7.84
CA ALA A 25 5.63 18.57 -8.41
C ALA A 25 4.27 18.05 -7.92
N ARG A 26 4.15 16.73 -7.69
CA ARG A 26 2.93 16.10 -7.21
C ARG A 26 2.82 16.10 -5.69
N GLY A 27 3.86 16.51 -4.98
CA GLY A 27 3.85 16.58 -3.52
C GLY A 27 3.83 15.23 -2.82
N PHE A 28 4.33 14.17 -3.44
CA PHE A 28 4.40 12.86 -2.81
C PHE A 28 5.41 12.86 -1.68
N SER A 29 5.05 12.24 -0.55
CA SER A 29 5.91 12.08 0.61
C SER A 29 6.42 10.66 0.71
N ALA A 30 7.71 10.51 1.04
CA ALA A 30 8.33 9.20 1.18
C ALA A 30 7.81 8.49 2.44
N HIS A 31 7.66 7.18 2.34
CA HIS A 31 7.25 6.31 3.45
C HIS A 31 8.20 5.13 3.55
N PHE A 32 8.43 4.66 4.76
CA PHE A 32 9.36 3.58 5.05
C PHE A 32 8.61 2.33 5.49
N GLU A 33 9.14 1.16 5.12
CA GLU A 33 8.58 -0.10 5.55
C GLU A 33 8.90 -0.34 7.03
N PRO A 34 7.97 -0.93 7.80
CA PRO A 34 8.19 -1.21 9.22
C PRO A 34 9.12 -2.40 9.39
N LYS A 35 9.70 -2.52 10.59
CA LYS A 35 10.56 -3.66 10.95
C LYS A 35 9.73 -4.88 11.34
N THR A 36 8.53 -4.67 11.85
CA THR A 36 7.69 -5.76 12.37
C THR A 36 6.29 -5.68 11.77
N LEU A 37 5.84 -6.81 11.25
CA LEU A 37 4.50 -6.97 10.69
C LEU A 37 3.84 -8.18 11.32
N VAL A 38 2.51 -8.12 11.48
CA VAL A 38 1.68 -9.18 12.04
C VAL A 38 0.70 -9.62 10.97
N LEU A 39 0.53 -10.92 10.80
CA LEU A 39 -0.53 -11.46 9.94
C LEU A 39 -1.87 -11.19 10.64
N VAL A 40 -2.73 -10.42 10.01
CA VAL A 40 -3.98 -9.95 10.62
C VAL A 40 -5.16 -10.78 10.19
N GLU A 41 -5.28 -11.00 8.88
CA GLU A 41 -6.36 -11.81 8.31
C GLU A 41 -6.01 -12.22 6.88
N LYS A 42 -6.79 -13.14 6.33
CA LYS A 42 -6.68 -13.53 4.93
C LYS A 42 -7.92 -13.06 4.19
N ASP A 43 -7.76 -12.66 2.93
CA ASP A 43 -8.91 -12.26 2.12
C ASP A 43 -9.58 -13.51 1.50
N ASN A 44 -10.64 -13.28 0.71
CA ASN A 44 -11.39 -14.36 0.08
C ASN A 44 -10.57 -15.20 -0.90
N ASN A 45 -9.44 -14.65 -1.39
CA ASN A 45 -8.52 -15.36 -2.29
C ASN A 45 -7.38 -16.00 -1.51
N ASN A 46 -7.51 -16.12 -0.19
CA ASN A 46 -6.50 -16.69 0.70
C ASN A 46 -5.19 -15.88 0.72
N ARG A 47 -5.22 -14.62 0.30
CA ARG A 47 -4.08 -13.73 0.36
C ARG A 47 -3.88 -13.23 1.79
N GLU A 48 -2.67 -13.33 2.30
CA GLU A 48 -2.32 -12.90 3.65
C GLU A 48 -2.18 -11.37 3.72
N LEU A 49 -2.80 -10.77 4.73
CA LEU A 49 -2.78 -9.32 4.96
C LEU A 49 -2.07 -9.01 6.27
N PHE A 50 -1.14 -8.07 6.22
CA PHE A 50 -0.25 -7.73 7.33
C PHE A 50 -0.39 -6.27 7.73
N LEU A 51 -0.19 -5.99 9.03
CA LEU A 51 -0.13 -4.65 9.60
C LEU A 51 0.94 -4.61 10.67
N THR A 52 1.33 -3.40 11.10
CA THR A 52 2.17 -3.27 12.29
C THR A 52 1.39 -3.78 13.52
N PRO A 53 2.08 -4.13 14.61
CA PRO A 53 1.39 -4.55 15.83
C PRO A 53 0.36 -3.53 16.32
N GLU A 54 0.71 -2.25 16.32
CA GLU A 54 -0.17 -1.16 16.77
C GLU A 54 -1.41 -1.03 15.86
N ALA A 55 -1.21 -1.06 14.55
CA ALA A 55 -2.31 -0.98 13.59
C ALA A 55 -3.21 -2.21 13.68
N THR A 56 -2.65 -3.39 13.98
CA THR A 56 -3.41 -4.61 14.17
C THR A 56 -4.39 -4.47 15.33
N VAL A 57 -3.94 -3.93 16.45
CA VAL A 57 -4.80 -3.70 17.61
C VAL A 57 -5.92 -2.71 17.26
N ALA A 58 -5.56 -1.60 16.63
CA ALA A 58 -6.52 -0.58 16.21
C ALA A 58 -7.57 -1.14 15.25
N TRP A 59 -7.14 -1.93 14.28
CA TRP A 59 -8.04 -2.57 13.32
C TRP A 59 -9.03 -3.50 14.01
N ARG A 60 -8.55 -4.34 14.92
CA ARG A 60 -9.42 -5.26 15.65
C ARG A 60 -10.44 -4.53 16.49
N GLN A 61 -10.06 -3.40 17.09
CA GLN A 61 -10.99 -2.54 17.85
C GLN A 61 -12.05 -1.94 16.93
N LEU A 62 -11.66 -1.44 15.77
CA LEU A 62 -12.59 -0.87 14.80
C LEU A 62 -13.57 -1.94 14.32
N LYS A 63 -13.06 -3.11 13.96
CA LYS A 63 -13.88 -4.23 13.48
C LYS A 63 -14.90 -4.67 14.52
N SER A 64 -14.48 -4.76 15.79
CA SER A 64 -15.37 -5.11 16.89
C SER A 64 -16.42 -4.05 17.15
N ALA A 65 -16.04 -2.77 17.11
CA ALA A 65 -16.97 -1.67 17.28
C ALA A 65 -18.04 -1.64 16.17
N ALA A 66 -17.61 -1.84 14.93
CA ALA A 66 -18.52 -1.91 13.79
C ALA A 66 -19.50 -3.07 13.93
N ALA A 67 -19.01 -4.24 14.38
CA ALA A 67 -19.87 -5.42 14.56
C ALA A 67 -20.96 -5.17 15.61
N ARG A 68 -20.64 -4.42 16.68
CA ARG A 68 -21.64 -4.04 17.69
C ARG A 68 -22.74 -3.17 17.10
N ASP A 69 -22.46 -2.42 16.05
CA ASP A 69 -23.43 -1.58 15.34
C ASP A 69 -24.06 -2.32 14.16
N GLY A 70 -23.84 -3.61 14.02
CA GLY A 70 -24.41 -4.42 12.95
C GLY A 70 -23.66 -4.36 11.65
N GLU A 71 -22.45 -3.77 11.63
CA GLU A 71 -21.64 -3.64 10.43
C GLU A 71 -20.51 -4.66 10.43
N SER A 72 -20.40 -5.41 9.32
CA SER A 72 -19.33 -6.39 9.14
C SER A 72 -18.26 -5.78 8.24
N LEU A 73 -17.06 -5.56 8.78
CA LEU A 73 -15.96 -4.98 8.02
C LEU A 73 -14.88 -6.03 7.72
N PHE A 74 -14.26 -5.91 6.56
CA PHE A 74 -13.10 -6.73 6.21
C PHE A 74 -12.04 -5.89 5.50
N LEU A 75 -10.79 -6.32 5.59
CA LEU A 75 -9.68 -5.66 4.92
C LEU A 75 -9.67 -6.01 3.43
N VAL A 76 -9.53 -5.00 2.59
CA VAL A 76 -9.29 -5.14 1.16
C VAL A 76 -7.80 -5.06 0.89
N SER A 77 -7.10 -4.15 1.58
CA SER A 77 -5.67 -3.95 1.44
C SER A 77 -5.09 -3.49 2.79
N ALA A 78 -3.86 -3.91 3.06
CA ALA A 78 -3.13 -3.56 4.27
C ALA A 78 -1.70 -3.18 3.89
N PHE A 79 -0.68 -3.74 4.55
CA PHE A 79 0.71 -3.49 4.17
C PHE A 79 0.96 -3.88 2.70
N ARG A 80 1.68 -3.03 2.00
CA ARG A 80 2.17 -3.30 0.65
C ARG A 80 3.63 -2.89 0.58
N SER A 81 4.49 -3.81 0.15
CA SER A 81 5.91 -3.53 0.03
C SER A 81 6.18 -2.54 -1.10
N ILE A 82 7.31 -1.88 -1.01
CA ILE A 82 7.77 -0.97 -2.07
C ILE A 82 7.98 -1.74 -3.37
N GLU A 83 8.54 -2.95 -3.26
CA GLU A 83 8.73 -3.84 -4.42
C GLU A 83 7.39 -4.19 -5.08
N ARG A 84 6.37 -4.52 -4.28
CA ARG A 84 5.03 -4.83 -4.81
C ARG A 84 4.41 -3.62 -5.50
N GLN A 85 4.62 -2.43 -4.95
CA GLN A 85 4.12 -1.20 -5.58
C GLN A 85 4.77 -0.98 -6.95
N ALA A 86 6.08 -1.21 -7.05
CA ALA A 86 6.79 -1.12 -8.33
C ALA A 86 6.23 -2.12 -9.34
N GLU A 87 5.95 -3.35 -8.89
CA GLU A 87 5.38 -4.39 -9.73
C GLU A 87 3.99 -4.03 -10.26
N ILE A 88 3.14 -3.47 -9.41
CA ILE A 88 1.80 -3.03 -9.81
C ILE A 88 1.89 -2.00 -10.93
N ILE A 89 2.76 -1.01 -10.79
CA ILE A 89 2.93 0.04 -11.79
C ILE A 89 3.52 -0.55 -13.07
N ARG A 90 4.52 -1.42 -12.95
CA ARG A 90 5.14 -2.09 -14.09
C ARG A 90 4.12 -2.88 -14.90
N GLN A 91 3.24 -3.63 -14.24
CA GLN A 91 2.20 -4.39 -14.90
C GLN A 91 1.23 -3.49 -15.67
N LYS A 92 0.87 -2.35 -15.09
CA LYS A 92 -0.02 -1.39 -15.75
C LYS A 92 0.64 -0.75 -16.97
N LEU A 93 1.93 -0.40 -16.87
CA LEU A 93 2.70 0.11 -18.02
C LEU A 93 2.77 -0.92 -19.13
N ASN A 94 2.96 -2.19 -18.78
CA ASN A 94 3.04 -3.28 -19.75
C ASN A 94 1.71 -3.51 -20.48
N LYS A 95 0.60 -3.11 -19.86
CA LYS A 95 -0.72 -3.16 -20.50
C LYS A 95 -1.01 -1.93 -21.37
N GLY A 96 -0.06 -1.00 -21.48
CA GLY A 96 -0.21 0.19 -22.28
C GLY A 96 -0.88 1.36 -21.59
N ILE A 97 -1.11 1.28 -20.27
CA ILE A 97 -1.68 2.40 -19.53
C ILE A 97 -0.60 3.47 -19.36
N LEU A 98 -0.95 4.73 -19.60
CA LEU A 98 0.00 5.83 -19.55
C LEU A 98 0.41 6.15 -18.10
N LEU A 99 1.66 6.51 -17.90
CA LEU A 99 2.21 6.75 -16.56
C LEU A 99 1.38 7.79 -15.79
N HIS A 100 0.97 8.88 -16.41
CA HIS A 100 0.21 9.91 -15.71
C HIS A 100 -1.17 9.39 -15.25
N GLU A 101 -1.76 8.47 -15.98
CA GLU A 101 -3.03 7.84 -15.59
C GLU A 101 -2.81 6.89 -14.42
N ILE A 102 -1.71 6.13 -14.43
CA ILE A 102 -1.36 5.23 -13.35
C ILE A 102 -1.14 6.02 -12.06
N LEU A 103 -0.38 7.11 -12.12
CA LEU A 103 -0.05 7.92 -10.94
C LEU A 103 -1.21 8.78 -10.45
N ALA A 104 -2.32 8.84 -11.20
CA ALA A 104 -3.55 9.46 -10.70
C ALA A 104 -4.20 8.62 -9.60
N VAL A 105 -3.98 7.29 -9.60
CA VAL A 105 -4.61 6.35 -8.65
C VAL A 105 -3.60 5.48 -7.89
N ASN A 106 -2.31 5.60 -8.19
CA ASN A 106 -1.26 4.84 -7.52
C ASN A 106 -0.10 5.76 -7.17
N ALA A 107 0.40 5.67 -5.93
CA ALA A 107 1.62 6.39 -5.57
C ALA A 107 2.84 5.69 -6.17
N PRO A 108 3.92 6.43 -6.45
CA PRO A 108 5.19 5.80 -6.86
C PRO A 108 5.74 4.88 -5.76
N PRO A 109 6.58 3.88 -6.13
CA PRO A 109 7.22 3.02 -5.13
C PRO A 109 8.03 3.85 -4.13
N GLY A 110 7.82 3.62 -2.84
CA GLY A 110 8.42 4.39 -1.76
C GLY A 110 7.56 5.54 -1.26
N PHE A 111 6.42 5.81 -1.92
CA PHE A 111 5.57 6.95 -1.61
C PHE A 111 4.13 6.58 -1.31
N SER A 112 3.82 5.29 -1.17
CA SER A 112 2.50 4.84 -0.76
C SER A 112 2.40 4.76 0.77
N GLU A 113 1.30 5.23 1.32
CA GLU A 113 1.04 5.10 2.75
C GLU A 113 0.93 3.63 3.18
N HIS A 114 0.56 2.74 2.26
CA HIS A 114 0.49 1.30 2.54
C HIS A 114 1.85 0.67 2.85
N HIS A 115 2.96 1.34 2.52
CA HIS A 115 4.30 0.86 2.90
C HIS A 115 4.52 0.90 4.40
N THR A 116 3.81 1.76 5.12
CA THR A 116 3.99 1.91 6.56
C THR A 116 3.43 0.74 7.37
N GLY A 117 2.57 -0.09 6.77
CA GLY A 117 1.85 -1.14 7.49
C GLY A 117 0.79 -0.58 8.44
N ARG A 118 0.40 0.69 8.26
CA ARG A 118 -0.55 1.41 9.11
C ARG A 118 -1.75 1.94 8.34
N ALA A 119 -1.72 1.89 7.02
CA ALA A 119 -2.83 2.29 6.16
C ALA A 119 -3.62 1.07 5.72
N ILE A 120 -4.93 1.18 5.71
CA ILE A 120 -5.83 0.09 5.34
C ILE A 120 -6.89 0.58 4.39
N ASP A 121 -7.32 -0.33 3.52
CA ASP A 121 -8.56 -0.18 2.75
C ASP A 121 -9.55 -1.21 3.27
N VAL A 122 -10.76 -0.78 3.54
CA VAL A 122 -11.79 -1.63 4.13
C VAL A 122 -13.04 -1.64 3.26
N SER A 123 -13.82 -2.71 3.40
CA SER A 123 -15.13 -2.81 2.75
C SER A 123 -16.08 -3.59 3.65
N SER A 124 -17.34 -3.66 3.23
CA SER A 124 -18.36 -4.47 3.89
C SER A 124 -19.13 -5.27 2.83
N PRO A 125 -19.84 -6.35 3.22
CA PRO A 125 -20.58 -7.15 2.24
C PRO A 125 -21.57 -6.28 1.46
N GLY A 126 -21.63 -6.49 0.14
CA GLY A 126 -22.53 -5.74 -0.73
C GLY A 126 -21.98 -4.43 -1.27
N VAL A 127 -20.79 -4.04 -0.86
CA VAL A 127 -20.10 -2.85 -1.39
C VAL A 127 -19.15 -3.29 -2.52
N PRO A 128 -19.26 -2.71 -3.72
CA PRO A 128 -18.39 -3.06 -4.86
C PRO A 128 -16.93 -2.72 -4.61
#